data_bde7265048a5b7b0163b63d5a00c0ed2
#
_entry.id   bde7265048a5b7b0163b63d5a00c0ed2
#
_cell.length_a   1.000
_cell.length_b   1.000
_cell.length_c   1.000
_cell.angle_alpha   90.00
_cell.angle_beta   90.00
_cell.angle_gamma   90.00
#
_symmetry.space_group_name_H-M   'P 1'
#
loop_
_entity.id
_entity.type
_entity.pdbx_description
1 polymer ?
#
loop_
_entity_poly.entity_id
_entity_poly.type
_entity_poly.pdbx_seq_one_letter_code
_entity_poly.pdbx_strand_id
1 'polypeptide(L)'
;PFLTQPGDEELTRPLPLRVVAEETQTGRLMFGLGINSDAGLVGSVIVDEQNFNLFRPARSWEDIRNATAFRGAGQRFRLEAVPGTEVQRYLVSFQEPYLLDTNVSLGVSGFFYDRRYLEYDEQRLGGRLSLGYQFTHDLSGAFSFRGAEINIHDIINPGLPELAEVKGDNNLYGFGVS
;
A
#
# COMPACT_ATOMS: atom_id res chain seq x y z
N PRO A 1 -57.73 33.68 -21.45
CA PRO A 1 -56.45 33.79 -22.14
C PRO A 1 -55.37 34.05 -21.10
N PHE A 2 -54.56 33.06 -20.86
CA PHE A 2 -53.35 33.22 -20.02
C PHE A 2 -52.32 33.91 -20.87
N LEU A 3 -51.91 35.12 -20.48
CA LEU A 3 -50.80 35.83 -21.08
C LEU A 3 -49.51 35.14 -20.62
N THR A 4 -48.89 34.42 -21.49
CA THR A 4 -47.51 33.94 -21.33
C THR A 4 -46.60 35.16 -21.30
N GLN A 5 -45.88 35.35 -20.19
CA GLN A 5 -44.87 36.41 -20.11
C GLN A 5 -43.71 36.08 -21.06
N PRO A 6 -43.15 37.04 -21.80
CA PRO A 6 -41.94 36.81 -22.59
C PRO A 6 -40.76 36.65 -21.66
N GLY A 7 -40.33 35.46 -21.42
CA GLY A 7 -39.24 35.05 -20.51
C GLY A 7 -39.28 33.61 -20.09
N ASP A 8 -40.47 32.97 -20.16
CA ASP A 8 -40.63 31.58 -19.73
C ASP A 8 -40.00 30.53 -20.71
N GLU A 9 -39.76 30.95 -21.96
CA GLU A 9 -39.11 30.10 -22.96
C GLU A 9 -37.59 29.94 -22.74
N GLU A 10 -36.96 30.85 -22.01
CA GLU A 10 -35.53 30.80 -21.76
C GLU A 10 -35.16 29.82 -20.64
N LEU A 11 -36.13 29.51 -19.74
CA LEU A 11 -35.96 28.58 -18.63
C LEU A 11 -36.10 27.10 -19.05
N THR A 12 -36.59 26.82 -20.23
CA THR A 12 -36.76 25.44 -20.77
C THR A 12 -35.67 24.98 -21.72
N ARG A 13 -34.68 25.83 -22.00
CA ARG A 13 -33.52 25.42 -22.81
C ARG A 13 -32.62 24.51 -21.98
N PRO A 14 -32.42 23.26 -22.37
CA PRO A 14 -31.42 22.41 -21.70
C PRO A 14 -30.05 23.07 -21.87
N LEU A 15 -29.43 23.44 -20.76
CA LEU A 15 -28.04 23.89 -20.75
C LEU A 15 -27.14 22.71 -21.12
N PRO A 16 -26.34 22.82 -22.18
CA PRO A 16 -25.40 21.75 -22.51
C PRO A 16 -24.32 21.65 -21.43
N LEU A 17 -24.34 20.57 -20.65
CA LEU A 17 -23.25 20.25 -19.73
C LEU A 17 -22.14 19.59 -20.54
N ARG A 18 -20.99 20.28 -20.67
CA ARG A 18 -19.79 19.70 -21.27
C ARG A 18 -18.90 19.17 -20.15
N VAL A 19 -18.83 17.87 -20.03
CA VAL A 19 -17.89 17.18 -19.13
C VAL A 19 -16.61 16.90 -19.92
N VAL A 20 -15.50 17.46 -19.46
CA VAL A 20 -14.17 17.15 -19.98
C VAL A 20 -13.49 16.25 -18.96
N ALA A 21 -13.17 15.02 -19.37
CA ALA A 21 -12.41 14.09 -18.54
C ALA A 21 -11.02 13.91 -19.16
N GLU A 22 -10.01 14.05 -18.31
CA GLU A 22 -8.61 13.78 -18.67
C GLU A 22 -8.14 12.56 -17.90
N GLU A 23 -7.46 11.64 -18.60
CA GLU A 23 -6.82 10.49 -17.96
C GLU A 23 -5.59 10.96 -17.17
N THR A 24 -5.53 10.57 -15.90
CA THR A 24 -4.35 10.81 -15.07
C THR A 24 -3.57 9.53 -14.85
N GLN A 25 -2.26 9.66 -14.60
CA GLN A 25 -1.42 8.52 -14.28
C GLN A 25 -1.76 7.98 -12.90
N THR A 26 -2.19 6.73 -12.82
CA THR A 26 -2.53 6.05 -11.58
C THR A 26 -1.38 5.19 -11.06
N GLY A 27 -0.48 4.75 -11.96
CA GLY A 27 0.64 3.89 -11.65
C GLY A 27 1.99 4.61 -11.71
N ARG A 28 2.89 4.25 -10.78
CA ARG A 28 4.28 4.71 -10.73
C ARG A 28 5.21 3.53 -10.54
N LEU A 29 6.28 3.52 -11.34
CA LEU A 29 7.38 2.57 -11.21
C LEU A 29 8.67 3.39 -11.01
N MET A 30 9.33 3.17 -9.88
CA MET A 30 10.55 3.90 -9.52
C MET A 30 11.68 2.94 -9.27
N PHE A 31 12.86 3.30 -9.76
CA PHE A 31 14.11 2.59 -9.52
C PHE A 31 15.11 3.53 -8.86
N GLY A 32 15.92 3.00 -7.96
CA GLY A 32 16.97 3.75 -7.30
C GLY A 32 18.17 2.87 -7.00
N LEU A 33 19.34 3.50 -6.97
CA LEU A 33 20.58 2.92 -6.49
C LEU A 33 21.22 3.91 -5.53
N GLY A 34 21.74 3.42 -4.43
CA GLY A 34 22.40 4.24 -3.42
C GLY A 34 23.52 3.50 -2.74
N ILE A 35 24.46 4.27 -2.22
CA ILE A 35 25.55 3.78 -1.36
C ILE A 35 25.52 4.59 -0.08
N ASN A 36 25.54 3.89 1.05
CA ASN A 36 25.53 4.48 2.38
C ASN A 36 26.52 3.70 3.27
N SER A 37 27.22 4.38 4.15
CA SER A 37 28.18 3.76 5.09
C SER A 37 27.53 2.74 6.03
N ASP A 38 26.27 2.95 6.40
CA ASP A 38 25.55 2.08 7.35
C ASP A 38 24.71 1.00 6.68
N ALA A 39 24.28 1.24 5.42
CA ALA A 39 23.41 0.33 4.69
C ALA A 39 24.12 -0.38 3.53
N GLY A 40 25.38 -0.02 3.26
CA GLY A 40 26.16 -0.55 2.14
C GLY A 40 25.60 -0.10 0.79
N LEU A 41 25.71 -0.98 -0.21
CA LEU A 41 25.09 -0.80 -1.52
C LEU A 41 23.63 -1.22 -1.46
N VAL A 42 22.74 -0.34 -1.89
CA VAL A 42 21.29 -0.54 -1.83
C VAL A 42 20.66 -0.28 -3.20
N GLY A 43 19.86 -1.20 -3.68
CA GLY A 43 18.94 -0.99 -4.80
C GLY A 43 17.56 -0.67 -4.27
N SER A 44 16.70 -0.06 -5.08
CA SER A 44 15.28 0.08 -4.78
C SER A 44 14.43 -0.07 -6.02
N VAL A 45 13.32 -0.77 -5.88
CA VAL A 45 12.26 -0.89 -6.87
C VAL A 45 10.95 -0.64 -6.15
N ILE A 46 10.19 0.35 -6.60
CA ILE A 46 8.89 0.68 -6.02
C ILE A 46 7.84 0.68 -7.13
N VAL A 47 6.81 -0.10 -6.93
CA VAL A 47 5.59 -0.12 -7.75
C VAL A 47 4.46 0.44 -6.90
N ASP A 48 3.78 1.46 -7.40
CA ASP A 48 2.63 2.09 -6.73
C ASP A 48 1.51 2.26 -7.75
N GLU A 49 0.41 1.56 -7.60
CA GLU A 49 -0.77 1.63 -8.48
C GLU A 49 -2.01 1.98 -7.65
N GLN A 50 -2.66 3.10 -8.00
CA GLN A 50 -3.82 3.64 -7.28
C GLN A 50 -5.16 3.21 -7.89
N ASN A 51 -5.14 2.62 -9.06
CA ASN A 51 -6.33 2.07 -9.73
C ASN A 51 -6.12 0.59 -10.05
N PHE A 52 -5.65 -0.17 -9.06
CA PHE A 52 -5.35 -1.58 -9.19
C PHE A 52 -6.62 -2.41 -9.31
N ASN A 53 -6.52 -3.52 -10.02
CA ASN A 53 -7.56 -4.54 -10.12
C ASN A 53 -6.95 -5.94 -9.97
N LEU A 54 -7.12 -6.53 -8.81
CA LEU A 54 -6.59 -7.86 -8.50
C LEU A 54 -7.17 -8.96 -9.41
N PHE A 55 -8.42 -8.77 -9.87
CA PHE A 55 -9.14 -9.76 -10.67
C PHE A 55 -8.93 -9.63 -12.19
N ARG A 56 -8.09 -8.67 -12.62
CA ARG A 56 -7.73 -8.47 -14.02
C ARG A 56 -6.24 -8.72 -14.26
N PRO A 57 -5.76 -9.97 -14.17
CA PRO A 57 -4.36 -10.27 -14.42
C PRO A 57 -3.97 -10.03 -15.88
N ALA A 58 -2.68 -9.87 -16.14
CA ALA A 58 -2.15 -9.81 -17.49
C ALA A 58 -2.51 -11.10 -18.25
N ARG A 59 -3.08 -10.96 -19.45
CA ARG A 59 -3.40 -12.08 -20.34
C ARG A 59 -2.39 -12.18 -21.48
N SER A 60 -1.66 -11.10 -21.76
CA SER A 60 -0.63 -11.03 -22.78
C SER A 60 0.56 -10.17 -22.32
N TRP A 61 1.68 -10.31 -23.01
CA TRP A 61 2.84 -9.44 -22.79
C TRP A 61 2.53 -7.97 -23.14
N GLU A 62 1.62 -7.75 -24.08
CA GLU A 62 1.15 -6.42 -24.46
C GLU A 62 0.38 -5.72 -23.33
N ASP A 63 -0.38 -6.46 -22.53
CA ASP A 63 -1.08 -5.90 -21.36
C ASP A 63 -0.09 -5.33 -20.32
N ILE A 64 1.04 -6.03 -20.14
CA ILE A 64 2.11 -5.56 -19.22
C ILE A 64 2.79 -4.34 -19.81
N ARG A 65 3.16 -4.40 -21.10
CA ARG A 65 3.87 -3.31 -21.78
C ARG A 65 3.05 -2.03 -21.85
N ASN A 66 1.75 -2.15 -22.07
CA ASN A 66 0.82 -1.03 -22.19
C ASN A 66 0.27 -0.60 -20.81
N ALA A 67 0.69 -1.23 -19.72
CA ALA A 67 0.22 -0.99 -18.35
C ALA A 67 -1.32 -1.08 -18.23
N THR A 68 -1.95 -1.98 -18.99
CA THR A 68 -3.41 -2.24 -18.91
C THR A 68 -3.75 -3.40 -17.98
N ALA A 69 -2.77 -4.25 -17.67
CA ALA A 69 -2.92 -5.31 -16.69
C ALA A 69 -3.16 -4.74 -15.29
N PHE A 70 -3.95 -5.43 -14.50
CA PHE A 70 -4.22 -5.10 -13.10
C PHE A 70 -4.79 -3.69 -12.86
N ARG A 71 -5.52 -3.09 -13.81
CA ARG A 71 -6.10 -1.74 -13.67
C ARG A 71 -7.61 -1.73 -13.79
N GLY A 72 -8.24 -0.78 -13.09
CA GLY A 72 -9.63 -0.41 -13.29
C GLY A 72 -10.62 -0.73 -12.17
N ALA A 73 -10.17 -1.12 -10.95
CA ALA A 73 -11.07 -1.40 -9.82
C ALA A 73 -10.95 -0.38 -8.66
N GLY A 74 -10.12 0.66 -8.79
CA GLY A 74 -9.94 1.65 -7.72
C GLY A 74 -9.21 1.12 -6.47
N GLN A 75 -8.72 -0.11 -6.50
CA GLN A 75 -7.88 -0.68 -5.45
C GLN A 75 -6.51 -0.01 -5.45
N ARG A 76 -5.81 -0.06 -4.33
CA ARG A 76 -4.43 0.43 -4.23
C ARG A 76 -3.48 -0.73 -3.98
N PHE A 77 -2.42 -0.77 -4.74
CA PHE A 77 -1.35 -1.75 -4.59
C PHE A 77 0.00 -1.05 -4.53
N ARG A 78 0.82 -1.42 -3.55
CA ARG A 78 2.19 -0.95 -3.44
C ARG A 78 3.11 -2.12 -3.13
N LEU A 79 4.16 -2.21 -3.92
CA LEU A 79 5.29 -3.10 -3.69
C LEU A 79 6.56 -2.24 -3.56
N GLU A 80 7.31 -2.48 -2.51
CA GLU A 80 8.62 -1.85 -2.30
C GLU A 80 9.64 -2.95 -2.03
N ALA A 81 10.68 -3.01 -2.86
CA ALA A 81 11.79 -3.92 -2.71
C ALA A 81 13.09 -3.12 -2.64
N VAL A 82 13.79 -3.23 -1.54
CA VAL A 82 15.05 -2.54 -1.27
C VAL A 82 16.10 -3.60 -0.92
N PRO A 83 16.62 -4.33 -1.93
CA PRO A 83 17.75 -5.24 -1.72
C PRO A 83 19.02 -4.45 -1.44
N GLY A 84 19.79 -4.90 -0.47
CA GLY A 84 21.07 -4.28 -0.12
C GLY A 84 22.01 -5.29 0.53
N THR A 85 23.28 -4.88 0.75
CA THR A 85 24.31 -5.74 1.32
C THR A 85 24.17 -5.87 2.84
N GLU A 86 23.84 -4.76 3.52
CA GLU A 86 23.73 -4.70 4.98
C GLU A 86 22.28 -4.54 5.45
N VAL A 87 21.42 -4.00 4.59
CA VAL A 87 20.01 -3.78 4.88
C VAL A 87 19.16 -4.23 3.71
N GLN A 88 18.20 -5.09 3.97
CA GLN A 88 17.19 -5.50 2.99
C GLN A 88 15.81 -5.19 3.54
N ARG A 89 14.95 -4.64 2.70
CA ARG A 89 13.57 -4.32 3.07
C ARG A 89 12.62 -4.65 1.91
N TYR A 90 11.60 -5.41 2.21
CA TYR A 90 10.53 -5.76 1.29
C TYR A 90 9.20 -5.42 1.95
N LEU A 91 8.34 -4.74 1.23
CA LEU A 91 7.01 -4.38 1.70
C LEU A 91 6.00 -4.59 0.56
N VAL A 92 4.89 -5.22 0.88
CA VAL A 92 3.72 -5.31 0.00
C VAL A 92 2.51 -4.79 0.74
N SER A 93 1.71 -3.98 0.09
CA SER A 93 0.43 -3.54 0.64
C SER A 93 -0.65 -3.52 -0.42
N PHE A 94 -1.84 -3.91 -0.02
CA PHE A 94 -3.04 -3.91 -0.83
C PHE A 94 -4.16 -3.27 -0.03
N GLN A 95 -4.94 -2.42 -0.67
CA GLN A 95 -6.10 -1.77 -0.08
C GLN A 95 -7.28 -1.82 -1.05
N GLU A 96 -8.38 -2.39 -0.57
CA GLU A 96 -9.69 -2.37 -1.21
C GLU A 96 -10.57 -1.36 -0.47
N PRO A 97 -10.92 -0.22 -1.09
CA PRO A 97 -11.73 0.80 -0.41
C PRO A 97 -13.20 0.41 -0.25
N TYR A 98 -13.73 -0.45 -1.12
CA TYR A 98 -15.14 -0.86 -1.16
C TYR A 98 -15.26 -2.36 -1.32
N LEU A 99 -14.94 -3.10 -0.26
CA LEU A 99 -14.97 -4.56 -0.27
C LEU A 99 -16.37 -5.08 -0.64
N LEU A 100 -16.45 -5.81 -1.76
CA LEU A 100 -17.70 -6.34 -2.31
C LEU A 100 -18.78 -5.27 -2.53
N ASP A 101 -18.37 -4.08 -3.02
CA ASP A 101 -19.26 -2.94 -3.26
C ASP A 101 -20.02 -2.45 -2.01
N THR A 102 -19.43 -2.63 -0.83
CA THR A 102 -19.98 -2.17 0.45
C THR A 102 -19.17 -0.98 0.99
N ASN A 103 -19.67 -0.37 2.07
CA ASN A 103 -18.95 0.68 2.80
C ASN A 103 -17.82 0.14 3.70
N VAL A 104 -17.39 -1.10 3.46
CA VAL A 104 -16.27 -1.73 4.16
C VAL A 104 -15.01 -1.55 3.36
N SER A 105 -13.93 -1.11 4.00
CA SER A 105 -12.59 -1.12 3.42
C SER A 105 -11.74 -2.23 4.03
N LEU A 106 -10.90 -2.83 3.19
CA LEU A 106 -9.94 -3.85 3.58
C LEU A 106 -8.53 -3.37 3.26
N GLY A 107 -7.64 -3.43 4.24
CA GLY A 107 -6.21 -3.20 4.04
C GLY A 107 -5.42 -4.41 4.51
N VAL A 108 -4.51 -4.88 3.67
CA VAL A 108 -3.57 -5.96 3.97
C VAL A 108 -2.16 -5.50 3.63
N SER A 109 -1.23 -5.67 4.55
CA SER A 109 0.17 -5.40 4.27
C SER A 109 1.07 -6.43 4.93
N GLY A 110 2.18 -6.73 4.27
CA GLY A 110 3.24 -7.57 4.78
C GLY A 110 4.58 -6.89 4.59
N PHE A 111 5.51 -7.14 5.49
CA PHE A 111 6.86 -6.65 5.39
C PHE A 111 7.87 -7.70 5.84
N PHE A 112 9.01 -7.63 5.21
CA PHE A 112 10.21 -8.35 5.61
C PHE A 112 11.35 -7.34 5.69
N TYR A 113 12.10 -7.38 6.77
CA TYR A 113 13.23 -6.54 7.03
C TYR A 113 14.37 -7.40 7.57
N ASP A 114 15.56 -7.26 7.00
CA ASP A 114 16.77 -7.94 7.40
C ASP A 114 17.89 -6.90 7.49
N ARG A 115 18.58 -6.86 8.61
CA ARG A 115 19.68 -5.93 8.83
C ARG A 115 20.82 -6.62 9.57
N ARG A 116 22.00 -6.46 9.00
CA ARG A 116 23.28 -6.85 9.62
C ARG A 116 23.82 -5.70 10.42
N TYR A 117 23.98 -5.93 11.70
CA TYR A 117 24.73 -5.05 12.58
C TYR A 117 26.13 -5.61 12.81
N LEU A 118 27.04 -4.82 13.37
CA LEU A 118 28.39 -5.26 13.68
C LEU A 118 28.45 -6.37 14.75
N GLU A 119 27.41 -6.48 15.58
CA GLU A 119 27.39 -7.40 16.74
C GLU A 119 26.35 -8.51 16.62
N TYR A 120 25.34 -8.35 15.76
CA TYR A 120 24.26 -9.32 15.55
C TYR A 120 23.51 -9.05 14.26
N ASP A 121 22.76 -10.03 13.79
CA ASP A 121 21.84 -9.91 12.66
C ASP A 121 20.39 -9.87 13.18
N GLU A 122 19.58 -8.97 12.62
CA GLU A 122 18.19 -8.80 13.00
C GLU A 122 17.27 -9.00 11.79
N GLN A 123 16.36 -9.94 11.89
CA GLN A 123 15.35 -10.22 10.90
C GLN A 123 13.96 -9.95 11.48
N ARG A 124 13.12 -9.24 10.74
CA ARG A 124 11.73 -8.95 11.11
C ARG A 124 10.80 -9.35 9.98
N LEU A 125 9.84 -10.20 10.27
CA LEU A 125 8.75 -10.57 9.37
C LEU A 125 7.44 -10.19 10.03
N GLY A 126 6.57 -9.51 9.30
CA GLY A 126 5.30 -9.13 9.90
C GLY A 126 4.26 -8.71 8.88
N GLY A 127 3.07 -8.45 9.41
CA GLY A 127 1.95 -8.01 8.60
C GLY A 127 0.91 -7.26 9.42
N ARG A 128 0.04 -6.57 8.68
CA ARG A 128 -1.12 -5.86 9.23
C ARG A 128 -2.34 -6.18 8.39
N LEU A 129 -3.44 -6.45 9.08
CA LEU A 129 -4.78 -6.52 8.53
C LEU A 129 -5.60 -5.36 9.11
N SER A 130 -6.31 -4.63 8.28
CA SER A 130 -7.20 -3.54 8.70
C SER A 130 -8.56 -3.68 8.02
N LEU A 131 -9.61 -3.44 8.78
CA LEU A 131 -10.98 -3.37 8.32
C LEU A 131 -11.55 -2.03 8.75
N GLY A 132 -11.99 -1.23 7.81
CA GLY A 132 -12.68 0.03 8.05
C GLY A 132 -14.14 -0.06 7.66
N TYR A 133 -14.96 0.74 8.28
CA TYR A 133 -16.37 0.91 7.94
C TYR A 133 -16.74 2.39 7.91
N GLN A 134 -17.37 2.82 6.83
CA GLN A 134 -17.87 4.18 6.68
C GLN A 134 -19.35 4.21 7.09
N PHE A 135 -19.62 4.81 8.26
CA PHE A 135 -20.97 4.92 8.82
C PHE A 135 -21.77 6.02 8.12
N THR A 136 -21.13 7.17 7.89
CA THR A 136 -21.69 8.33 7.18
C THR A 136 -20.60 8.95 6.31
N HIS A 137 -20.94 10.01 5.57
CA HIS A 137 -19.94 10.73 4.75
C HIS A 137 -18.78 11.29 5.59
N ASP A 138 -19.06 11.70 6.84
CA ASP A 138 -18.09 12.35 7.73
C ASP A 138 -17.63 11.47 8.90
N LEU A 139 -18.17 10.27 9.04
CA LEU A 139 -17.85 9.36 10.14
C LEU A 139 -17.43 7.99 9.61
N SER A 140 -16.23 7.61 9.94
CA SER A 140 -15.68 6.28 9.68
C SER A 140 -14.98 5.72 10.92
N GLY A 141 -14.89 4.42 11.00
CA GLY A 141 -14.10 3.74 12.03
C GLY A 141 -13.29 2.61 11.41
N ALA A 142 -12.15 2.30 11.98
CA ALA A 142 -11.34 1.20 11.53
C ALA A 142 -10.78 0.38 12.69
N PHE A 143 -10.69 -0.92 12.47
CA PHE A 143 -10.02 -1.87 13.34
C PHE A 143 -8.80 -2.44 12.62
N SER A 144 -7.68 -2.53 13.31
CA SER A 144 -6.46 -3.12 12.75
C SER A 144 -5.82 -4.12 13.70
N PHE A 145 -5.30 -5.19 13.12
CA PHE A 145 -4.47 -6.17 13.78
C PHE A 145 -3.09 -6.18 13.12
N ARG A 146 -2.04 -6.20 13.91
CA ARG A 146 -0.64 -6.31 13.46
C ARG A 146 0.04 -7.44 14.20
N GLY A 147 0.73 -8.30 13.47
CA GLY A 147 1.65 -9.30 14.00
C GLY A 147 3.03 -9.11 13.39
N ALA A 148 4.06 -9.30 14.19
CA ALA A 148 5.43 -9.32 13.73
C ALA A 148 6.24 -10.33 14.55
N GLU A 149 7.12 -11.03 13.87
CA GLU A 149 8.16 -11.88 14.43
C GLU A 149 9.50 -11.18 14.25
N ILE A 150 10.27 -11.10 15.31
CA ILE A 150 11.61 -10.52 15.35
C ILE A 150 12.57 -11.63 15.75
N ASN A 151 13.49 -11.97 14.87
CA ASN A 151 14.53 -12.96 15.10
C ASN A 151 15.88 -12.25 15.21
N ILE A 152 16.60 -12.49 16.31
CA ILE A 152 17.95 -11.98 16.54
C ILE A 152 18.89 -13.20 16.55
N HIS A 153 19.84 -13.20 15.62
CA HIS A 153 20.78 -14.31 15.43
C HIS A 153 22.21 -13.79 15.15
N ASP A 154 23.16 -14.71 15.01
CA ASP A 154 24.57 -14.43 14.70
C ASP A 154 25.22 -13.42 15.64
N ILE A 155 24.97 -13.55 16.96
CA ILE A 155 25.55 -12.71 17.99
C ILE A 155 27.05 -12.99 18.10
N ILE A 156 27.89 -12.03 17.72
CA ILE A 156 29.35 -12.16 17.71
C ILE A 156 29.92 -12.06 19.15
N ASN A 157 29.27 -11.25 20.00
CA ASN A 157 29.72 -11.05 21.38
C ASN A 157 28.68 -11.50 22.41
N PRO A 158 28.65 -12.80 22.77
CA PRO A 158 27.65 -13.35 23.71
C PRO A 158 27.81 -12.86 25.15
N GLY A 159 28.82 -12.01 25.45
CA GLY A 159 29.07 -11.45 26.76
C GLY A 159 28.18 -10.29 27.18
N LEU A 160 27.29 -9.81 26.30
CA LEU A 160 26.28 -8.79 26.62
C LEU A 160 25.01 -9.50 27.13
N PRO A 161 24.70 -9.43 28.45
CA PRO A 161 23.55 -10.16 29.00
C PRO A 161 22.21 -9.72 28.39
N GLU A 162 22.10 -8.48 27.93
CA GLU A 162 20.91 -7.93 27.29
C GLU A 162 20.62 -8.58 25.92
N LEU A 163 21.66 -8.93 25.14
CA LEU A 163 21.51 -9.62 23.85
C LEU A 163 21.21 -11.12 24.05
N ALA A 164 21.69 -11.72 25.13
CA ALA A 164 21.41 -13.12 25.44
C ALA A 164 19.93 -13.35 25.81
N GLU A 165 19.28 -12.33 26.38
CA GLU A 165 17.88 -12.40 26.81
C GLU A 165 16.90 -12.28 25.62
N VAL A 166 17.27 -11.56 24.56
CA VAL A 166 16.43 -11.32 23.37
C VAL A 166 16.81 -12.20 22.18
N LYS A 167 17.78 -13.09 22.33
CA LYS A 167 18.19 -14.04 21.30
C LYS A 167 17.05 -14.98 20.92
N GLY A 168 16.81 -15.12 19.61
CA GLY A 168 15.81 -16.03 19.05
C GLY A 168 14.55 -15.29 18.59
N ASP A 169 13.45 -16.02 18.53
CA ASP A 169 12.19 -15.56 17.95
C ASP A 169 11.35 -14.84 19.02
N ASN A 170 11.06 -13.56 18.76
CA ASN A 170 10.21 -12.74 19.59
C ASN A 170 8.96 -12.34 18.81
N ASN A 171 7.78 -12.69 19.31
CA ASN A 171 6.51 -12.38 18.67
C ASN A 171 5.88 -11.12 19.26
N LEU A 172 5.48 -10.20 18.41
CA LEU A 172 4.80 -8.96 18.77
C LEU A 172 3.43 -8.90 18.11
N TYR A 173 2.38 -8.67 18.92
CA TYR A 173 1.03 -8.50 18.44
C TYR A 173 0.45 -7.17 18.91
N GLY A 174 -0.34 -6.53 18.07
CA GLY A 174 -0.97 -5.26 18.40
C GLY A 174 -2.34 -5.10 17.75
N PHE A 175 -3.24 -4.44 18.47
CA PHE A 175 -4.56 -4.05 17.99
C PHE A 175 -4.65 -2.53 17.95
N GLY A 176 -5.38 -1.99 16.99
CA GLY A 176 -5.65 -0.57 16.88
C GLY A 176 -7.10 -0.32 16.50
N VAL A 177 -7.65 0.73 17.07
CA VAL A 177 -8.98 1.26 16.73
C VAL A 177 -8.81 2.75 16.44
N SER A 178 -9.43 3.23 15.38
CA SER A 178 -9.39 4.63 14.97
C SER A 178 -10.76 5.10 14.48
#